data_ba805678ac6935ef4beb396f5a7409f4
#
_entry.id   ba805678ac6935ef4beb396f5a7409f4
#
_cell.length_a   1.000
_cell.length_b   1.000
_cell.length_c   1.000
_cell.angle_alpha   90.00
_cell.angle_beta   90.00
_cell.angle_gamma   90.00
#
_symmetry.space_group_name_H-M   'P 1'
#
loop_
_entity.id
_entity.type
_entity.pdbx_description
1 polymer ?
#
loop_
_entity_poly.entity_id
_entity_poly.type
_entity_poly.pdbx_seq_one_letter_code
_entity_poly.pdbx_strand_id
1 'polypeptide(L)'
;MASADPAVAGLVPTGPLPRAARQEAILCGAARAFARTGYAATSMEDIAAASGITKLIVYRHFDGKEELYRAVLQQVFDRLAEEFVIGYSQGAGGVGARSLLTVAREDPDGFHLLWRHAAREPQFADYARELRERSVDASRALLAGQVQPDLYEWAAHTIVDYLVQAVLNWLEFGQRARDEEFVGLATAGARAGIRAWVSA
;
A
#
# COMPACT_ATOMS: atom_id res chain seq x y z
N MET A 1 43.53 5.41 -14.77
CA MET A 1 43.20 3.97 -14.71
C MET A 1 42.87 3.66 -13.25
N ALA A 2 41.60 3.68 -12.88
CA ALA A 2 41.16 3.35 -11.52
C ALA A 2 40.84 1.82 -11.51
N SER A 3 41.61 1.11 -10.69
CA SER A 3 41.47 -0.33 -10.47
C SER A 3 40.16 -0.58 -9.67
N ALA A 4 39.27 -1.38 -10.21
CA ALA A 4 38.05 -1.80 -9.51
C ALA A 4 38.45 -2.78 -8.40
N ASP A 5 37.96 -2.53 -7.18
CA ASP A 5 38.19 -3.32 -5.99
C ASP A 5 37.52 -4.70 -6.14
N PRO A 6 38.24 -5.82 -6.06
CA PRO A 6 37.69 -7.16 -6.22
C PRO A 6 36.81 -7.64 -5.04
N ALA A 7 36.67 -6.86 -3.97
CA ALA A 7 35.91 -7.25 -2.79
C ALA A 7 34.37 -7.12 -2.95
N VAL A 8 33.86 -6.46 -4.01
CA VAL A 8 32.42 -6.25 -4.23
C VAL A 8 31.79 -7.27 -5.19
N ALA A 9 32.58 -8.10 -5.86
CA ALA A 9 32.11 -9.07 -6.85
C ALA A 9 31.43 -10.33 -6.24
N GLY A 10 31.41 -10.50 -4.93
CA GLY A 10 30.96 -11.70 -4.23
C GLY A 10 29.53 -11.69 -3.68
N LEU A 11 28.73 -10.62 -3.88
CA LEU A 11 27.44 -10.43 -3.21
C LEU A 11 26.19 -10.56 -4.12
N VAL A 12 26.37 -10.93 -5.39
CA VAL A 12 25.22 -11.26 -6.24
C VAL A 12 24.92 -12.75 -6.08
N PRO A 13 23.76 -13.14 -5.54
CA PRO A 13 23.39 -14.57 -5.46
C PRO A 13 23.32 -15.14 -6.87
N THR A 14 24.25 -16.04 -7.23
CA THR A 14 24.32 -16.69 -8.54
C THR A 14 23.38 -17.89 -8.67
N GLY A 15 22.44 -18.07 -7.74
CA GLY A 15 21.46 -19.16 -7.73
C GLY A 15 20.03 -18.71 -8.06
N PRO A 16 19.13 -19.64 -8.42
CA PRO A 16 17.72 -19.30 -8.61
C PRO A 16 17.14 -18.71 -7.32
N LEU A 17 16.42 -17.59 -7.45
CA LEU A 17 15.75 -16.92 -6.33
C LEU A 17 14.93 -17.94 -5.49
N PRO A 18 14.93 -17.85 -4.15
CA PRO A 18 14.01 -18.58 -3.30
C PRO A 18 12.55 -18.39 -3.73
N ARG A 19 11.68 -19.36 -3.43
CA ARG A 19 10.27 -19.30 -3.84
C ARG A 19 9.58 -17.99 -3.38
N ALA A 20 9.79 -17.59 -2.13
CA ALA A 20 9.23 -16.35 -1.57
C ALA A 20 9.72 -15.10 -2.32
N ALA A 21 11.03 -14.99 -2.57
CA ALA A 21 11.59 -13.87 -3.33
C ALA A 21 11.09 -13.81 -4.78
N ARG A 22 10.84 -14.97 -5.41
CA ARG A 22 10.20 -15.00 -6.75
C ARG A 22 8.76 -14.52 -6.71
N GLN A 23 7.99 -14.92 -5.70
CA GLN A 23 6.60 -14.47 -5.53
C GLN A 23 6.55 -12.96 -5.33
N GLU A 24 7.40 -12.41 -4.49
CA GLU A 24 7.53 -10.98 -4.27
C GLU A 24 7.91 -10.23 -5.56
N ALA A 25 8.90 -10.72 -6.31
CA ALA A 25 9.27 -10.13 -7.60
C ALA A 25 8.12 -10.15 -8.62
N ILE A 26 7.31 -11.23 -8.65
CA ILE A 26 6.13 -11.34 -9.50
C ILE A 26 5.08 -10.30 -9.08
N LEU A 27 4.77 -10.18 -7.78
CA LEU A 27 3.77 -9.22 -7.27
C LEU A 27 4.19 -7.78 -7.54
N CYS A 28 5.45 -7.43 -7.30
CA CYS A 28 5.99 -6.11 -7.60
C CYS A 28 5.97 -5.81 -9.12
N GLY A 29 6.33 -6.79 -9.97
CA GLY A 29 6.24 -6.64 -11.43
C GLY A 29 4.79 -6.51 -11.92
N ALA A 30 3.86 -7.25 -11.32
CA ALA A 30 2.44 -7.17 -11.61
C ALA A 30 1.87 -5.79 -11.22
N ALA A 31 2.20 -5.28 -10.03
CA ALA A 31 1.79 -3.95 -9.59
C ALA A 31 2.20 -2.88 -10.62
N ARG A 32 3.46 -2.88 -11.04
CA ARG A 32 3.96 -1.96 -12.09
C ARG A 32 3.22 -2.10 -13.42
N ALA A 33 3.00 -3.34 -13.88
CA ALA A 33 2.33 -3.59 -15.15
C ALA A 33 0.87 -3.10 -15.11
N PHE A 34 0.12 -3.44 -14.06
CA PHE A 34 -1.26 -3.01 -13.88
C PHE A 34 -1.40 -1.50 -13.70
N ALA A 35 -0.50 -0.86 -12.93
CA ALA A 35 -0.52 0.59 -12.73
C ALA A 35 -0.28 1.34 -14.05
N ARG A 36 0.57 0.81 -14.93
CA ARG A 36 0.93 1.44 -16.20
C ARG A 36 -0.16 1.36 -17.25
N THR A 37 -0.82 0.22 -17.43
CA THR A 37 -1.73 -0.04 -18.56
C THR A 37 -3.17 -0.38 -18.15
N GLY A 38 -3.42 -0.50 -16.85
CA GLY A 38 -4.71 -0.96 -16.31
C GLY A 38 -4.89 -2.47 -16.37
N TYR A 39 -5.86 -3.00 -15.62
CA TYR A 39 -6.10 -4.43 -15.57
C TYR A 39 -6.44 -5.03 -16.93
N ALA A 40 -7.36 -4.42 -17.69
CA ALA A 40 -7.87 -4.97 -18.93
C ALA A 40 -6.76 -5.17 -19.98
N ALA A 41 -5.89 -4.17 -20.15
CA ALA A 41 -4.86 -4.17 -21.19
C ALA A 41 -3.57 -4.93 -20.80
N THR A 42 -3.37 -5.24 -19.52
CA THR A 42 -2.18 -5.97 -19.06
C THR A 42 -2.31 -7.47 -19.36
N SER A 43 -1.30 -8.07 -19.96
CA SER A 43 -1.18 -9.51 -20.19
C SER A 43 -0.25 -10.20 -19.17
N MET A 44 -0.32 -11.53 -19.09
CA MET A 44 0.63 -12.32 -18.26
C MET A 44 2.07 -12.24 -18.79
N GLU A 45 2.24 -11.97 -20.09
CA GLU A 45 3.52 -11.69 -20.72
C GLU A 45 4.12 -10.37 -20.24
N ASP A 46 3.31 -9.31 -20.14
CA ASP A 46 3.74 -8.00 -19.63
C ASP A 46 4.18 -8.11 -18.17
N ILE A 47 3.44 -8.89 -17.37
CA ILE A 47 3.79 -9.16 -15.97
C ILE A 47 5.10 -9.92 -15.86
N ALA A 48 5.27 -10.96 -16.65
CA ALA A 48 6.52 -11.74 -16.70
C ALA A 48 7.72 -10.85 -17.06
N ALA A 49 7.58 -10.03 -18.09
CA ALA A 49 8.60 -9.06 -18.50
C ALA A 49 8.89 -8.04 -17.39
N ALA A 50 7.86 -7.45 -16.77
CA ALA A 50 8.01 -6.47 -15.69
C ALA A 50 8.64 -7.03 -14.41
N SER A 51 8.43 -8.33 -14.13
CA SER A 51 9.00 -9.02 -12.97
C SER A 51 10.40 -9.58 -13.20
N GLY A 52 10.87 -9.65 -14.46
CA GLY A 52 12.10 -10.36 -14.83
C GLY A 52 12.01 -11.88 -14.63
N ILE A 53 10.80 -12.41 -14.55
CA ILE A 53 10.49 -13.83 -14.31
C ILE A 53 9.85 -14.43 -15.57
N THR A 54 10.19 -15.68 -15.93
CA THR A 54 9.59 -16.31 -17.11
C THR A 54 8.09 -16.56 -16.91
N LYS A 55 7.29 -16.44 -17.98
CA LYS A 55 5.85 -16.69 -17.98
C LYS A 55 5.48 -18.04 -17.34
N LEU A 56 6.27 -19.10 -17.62
CA LEU A 56 6.06 -20.41 -17.04
C LEU A 56 6.15 -20.39 -15.50
N ILE A 57 7.10 -19.64 -14.96
CA ILE A 57 7.27 -19.52 -13.51
C ILE A 57 6.12 -18.69 -12.92
N VAL A 58 5.66 -17.62 -13.59
CA VAL A 58 4.49 -16.84 -13.14
C VAL A 58 3.26 -17.77 -13.01
N TYR A 59 2.97 -18.59 -14.02
CA TYR A 59 1.85 -19.56 -13.97
C TYR A 59 2.02 -20.69 -12.95
N ARG A 60 3.23 -20.95 -12.44
CA ARG A 60 3.43 -21.86 -11.30
C ARG A 60 3.09 -21.25 -9.95
N HIS A 61 2.99 -19.94 -9.87
CA HIS A 61 2.65 -19.20 -8.65
C HIS A 61 1.21 -18.70 -8.62
N PHE A 62 0.64 -18.41 -9.80
CA PHE A 62 -0.70 -17.81 -9.93
C PHE A 62 -1.43 -18.42 -11.12
N ASP A 63 -2.67 -18.83 -10.93
CA ASP A 63 -3.49 -19.48 -11.95
C ASP A 63 -3.88 -18.53 -13.10
N GLY A 64 -3.84 -17.20 -12.82
CA GLY A 64 -4.16 -16.21 -13.84
C GLY A 64 -4.05 -14.77 -13.37
N LYS A 65 -4.39 -13.88 -14.29
CA LYS A 65 -4.29 -12.42 -14.11
C LYS A 65 -5.19 -11.90 -12.98
N GLU A 66 -6.37 -12.49 -12.82
CA GLU A 66 -7.33 -12.09 -11.78
C GLU A 66 -6.80 -12.42 -10.38
N GLU A 67 -6.34 -13.65 -10.18
CA GLU A 67 -5.73 -14.07 -8.91
C GLU A 67 -4.54 -13.18 -8.57
N LEU A 68 -3.68 -12.92 -9.58
CA LEU A 68 -2.50 -12.09 -9.38
C LEU A 68 -2.87 -10.63 -9.02
N TYR A 69 -3.91 -10.07 -9.63
CA TYR A 69 -4.38 -8.72 -9.27
C TYR A 69 -4.86 -8.68 -7.82
N ARG A 70 -5.69 -9.66 -7.40
CA ARG A 70 -6.14 -9.78 -6.00
C ARG A 70 -4.97 -9.95 -5.04
N ALA A 71 -3.96 -10.75 -5.41
CA ALA A 71 -2.78 -10.97 -4.59
C ALA A 71 -1.94 -9.69 -4.41
N VAL A 72 -1.83 -8.84 -5.45
CA VAL A 72 -1.19 -7.52 -5.35
C VAL A 72 -1.93 -6.64 -4.34
N LEU A 73 -3.25 -6.53 -4.46
CA LEU A 73 -4.05 -5.72 -3.53
C LEU A 73 -3.94 -6.23 -2.09
N GLN A 74 -4.00 -7.55 -1.92
CA GLN A 74 -3.89 -8.19 -0.60
C GLN A 74 -2.51 -7.94 0.03
N GLN A 75 -1.43 -8.06 -0.74
CA GLN A 75 -0.06 -7.79 -0.25
C GLN A 75 0.06 -6.37 0.30
N VAL A 76 -0.44 -5.37 -0.43
CA VAL A 76 -0.42 -3.97 0.02
C VAL A 76 -1.20 -3.82 1.32
N PHE A 77 -2.38 -4.44 1.39
CA PHE A 77 -3.21 -4.37 2.59
C PHE A 77 -2.55 -5.06 3.80
N ASP A 78 -1.99 -6.26 3.61
CA ASP A 78 -1.31 -7.00 4.67
C ASP A 78 -0.13 -6.20 5.22
N ARG A 79 0.64 -5.57 4.34
CA ARG A 79 1.74 -4.71 4.73
C ARG A 79 1.29 -3.47 5.52
N LEU A 80 0.15 -2.87 5.12
CA LEU A 80 -0.47 -1.78 5.89
C LEU A 80 -0.90 -2.23 7.28
N ALA A 81 -1.51 -3.40 7.38
CA ALA A 81 -1.95 -3.95 8.67
C ALA A 81 -0.76 -4.24 9.59
N GLU A 82 0.33 -4.81 9.07
CA GLU A 82 1.57 -5.05 9.81
C GLU A 82 2.16 -3.74 10.35
N GLU A 83 2.35 -2.74 9.49
CA GLU A 83 2.89 -1.43 9.89
C GLU A 83 2.01 -0.74 10.94
N PHE A 84 0.68 -0.84 10.77
CA PHE A 84 -0.27 -0.28 11.72
C PHE A 84 -0.15 -0.96 13.10
N VAL A 85 -0.11 -2.29 13.15
CA VAL A 85 0.01 -3.06 14.40
C VAL A 85 1.33 -2.75 15.10
N ILE A 86 2.45 -2.70 14.36
CA ILE A 86 3.77 -2.35 14.91
C ILE A 86 3.73 -0.95 15.51
N GLY A 87 3.30 0.05 14.74
CA GLY A 87 3.24 1.45 15.20
C GLY A 87 2.30 1.65 16.39
N TYR A 88 1.15 0.98 16.38
CA TYR A 88 0.19 1.04 17.47
C TYR A 88 0.74 0.43 18.76
N SER A 89 1.37 -0.75 18.68
CA SER A 89 1.97 -1.43 19.83
C SER A 89 3.11 -0.63 20.48
N GLN A 90 3.81 0.18 19.69
CA GLN A 90 4.88 1.05 20.14
C GLN A 90 4.38 2.41 20.67
N GLY A 91 3.08 2.67 20.64
CA GLY A 91 2.52 3.96 21.02
C GLY A 91 2.90 5.11 20.08
N ALA A 92 3.24 4.79 18.84
CA ALA A 92 3.70 5.78 17.87
C ALA A 92 2.60 6.82 17.56
N GLY A 93 2.93 8.08 17.69
CA GLY A 93 2.05 9.16 17.26
C GLY A 93 1.85 9.14 15.75
N GLY A 94 0.58 9.32 15.30
CA GLY A 94 0.29 9.38 13.87
C GLY A 94 0.39 8.05 13.13
N VAL A 95 0.14 6.93 13.82
CA VAL A 95 0.26 5.56 13.29
C VAL A 95 -0.41 5.41 11.92
N GLY A 96 -1.64 5.92 11.73
CA GLY A 96 -2.35 5.81 10.45
C GLY A 96 -1.61 6.51 9.29
N ALA A 97 -1.19 7.76 9.48
CA ALA A 97 -0.45 8.50 8.45
C ALA A 97 0.91 7.85 8.14
N ARG A 98 1.61 7.39 9.19
CA ARG A 98 2.93 6.75 9.08
C ARG A 98 2.83 5.43 8.32
N SER A 99 1.94 4.53 8.72
CA SER A 99 1.78 3.22 8.07
C SER A 99 1.41 3.37 6.59
N LEU A 100 0.46 4.25 6.28
CA LEU A 100 0.09 4.53 4.89
C LEU A 100 1.28 5.07 4.08
N LEU A 101 2.04 6.03 4.62
CA LEU A 101 3.18 6.61 3.91
C LEU A 101 4.32 5.59 3.72
N THR A 102 4.63 4.78 4.75
CA THR A 102 5.66 3.74 4.66
C THR A 102 5.36 2.79 3.51
N VAL A 103 4.16 2.22 3.48
CA VAL A 103 3.78 1.27 2.43
C VAL A 103 3.71 1.94 1.05
N ALA A 104 3.21 3.18 0.97
CA ALA A 104 3.18 3.93 -0.27
C ALA A 104 4.57 4.26 -0.83
N ARG A 105 5.60 4.37 0.03
CA ARG A 105 7.00 4.54 -0.37
C ARG A 105 7.70 3.23 -0.75
N GLU A 106 7.29 2.12 -0.14
CA GLU A 106 7.80 0.78 -0.46
C GLU A 106 7.23 0.26 -1.79
N ASP A 107 5.91 0.37 -1.98
CA ASP A 107 5.19 -0.07 -3.18
C ASP A 107 4.18 1.01 -3.66
N PRO A 108 4.65 2.06 -4.33
CA PRO A 108 3.78 3.12 -4.82
C PRO A 108 2.76 2.64 -5.86
N ASP A 109 3.14 1.69 -6.72
CA ASP A 109 2.26 1.16 -7.76
C ASP A 109 1.12 0.34 -7.15
N GLY A 110 1.42 -0.59 -6.24
CA GLY A 110 0.42 -1.36 -5.51
C GLY A 110 -0.49 -0.47 -4.65
N PHE A 111 0.07 0.53 -3.99
CA PHE A 111 -0.69 1.51 -3.20
C PHE A 111 -1.70 2.28 -4.08
N HIS A 112 -1.27 2.76 -5.26
CA HIS A 112 -2.16 3.41 -6.22
C HIS A 112 -3.24 2.46 -6.75
N LEU A 113 -2.89 1.19 -7.04
CA LEU A 113 -3.86 0.18 -7.46
C LEU A 113 -4.95 -0.01 -6.41
N LEU A 114 -4.58 -0.23 -5.15
CA LEU A 114 -5.53 -0.46 -4.06
C LEU A 114 -6.49 0.73 -3.88
N TRP A 115 -5.95 1.95 -3.78
CA TRP A 115 -6.72 3.11 -3.35
C TRP A 115 -7.35 3.95 -4.47
N ARG A 116 -6.84 3.85 -5.71
CA ARG A 116 -7.36 4.65 -6.84
C ARG A 116 -7.99 3.82 -7.96
N HIS A 117 -7.50 2.61 -8.20
CA HIS A 117 -7.86 1.85 -9.39
C HIS A 117 -8.83 0.71 -9.11
N ALA A 118 -8.60 -0.10 -8.08
CA ALA A 118 -9.35 -1.34 -7.85
C ALA A 118 -10.87 -1.13 -7.69
N ALA A 119 -11.30 -0.06 -7.03
CA ALA A 119 -12.72 0.25 -6.87
C ALA A 119 -13.43 0.65 -8.18
N ARG A 120 -12.67 1.00 -9.23
CA ARG A 120 -13.19 1.37 -10.55
C ARG A 120 -13.26 0.20 -11.52
N GLU A 121 -12.61 -0.91 -11.17
CA GLU A 121 -12.66 -2.17 -11.93
C GLU A 121 -13.85 -2.99 -11.41
N PRO A 122 -14.95 -3.18 -12.19
CA PRO A 122 -16.18 -3.77 -11.68
C PRO A 122 -16.00 -5.13 -10.99
N GLN A 123 -15.08 -5.96 -11.50
CA GLN A 123 -14.78 -7.29 -10.97
C GLN A 123 -14.00 -7.28 -9.65
N PHE A 124 -13.40 -6.14 -9.26
CA PHE A 124 -12.63 -5.99 -8.02
C PHE A 124 -13.24 -4.97 -7.06
N ALA A 125 -14.32 -4.30 -7.43
CA ALA A 125 -14.92 -3.22 -6.64
C ALA A 125 -15.36 -3.71 -5.24
N ASP A 126 -15.98 -4.89 -5.17
CA ASP A 126 -16.40 -5.47 -3.89
C ASP A 126 -15.20 -5.87 -3.03
N TYR A 127 -14.19 -6.47 -3.63
CA TYR A 127 -12.97 -6.84 -2.93
C TYR A 127 -12.19 -5.61 -2.42
N ALA A 128 -12.05 -4.57 -3.25
CA ALA A 128 -11.43 -3.32 -2.82
C ALA A 128 -12.22 -2.63 -1.69
N ARG A 129 -13.56 -2.73 -1.72
CA ARG A 129 -14.43 -2.22 -0.64
C ARG A 129 -14.20 -2.99 0.65
N GLU A 130 -14.09 -4.32 0.60
CA GLU A 130 -13.78 -5.15 1.76
C GLU A 130 -12.44 -4.75 2.39
N LEU A 131 -11.38 -4.63 1.60
CA LEU A 131 -10.07 -4.21 2.10
C LEU A 131 -10.11 -2.79 2.71
N ARG A 132 -10.85 -1.88 2.07
CA ARG A 132 -11.05 -0.53 2.61
C ARG A 132 -11.80 -0.57 3.94
N GLU A 133 -12.86 -1.37 4.06
CA GLU A 133 -13.66 -1.51 5.28
C GLU A 133 -12.82 -2.00 6.46
N ARG A 134 -11.91 -2.94 6.24
CA ARG A 134 -10.95 -3.40 7.26
C ARG A 134 -10.02 -2.26 7.74
N SER A 135 -9.68 -1.29 6.87
CA SER A 135 -8.95 -0.08 7.29
C SER A 135 -9.83 0.86 8.11
N VAL A 136 -11.11 0.95 7.80
CA VAL A 136 -12.10 1.71 8.59
C VAL A 136 -12.31 1.08 9.97
N ASP A 137 -12.26 -0.26 10.10
CA ASP A 137 -12.31 -0.94 11.40
C ASP A 137 -11.16 -0.50 12.32
N ALA A 138 -9.94 -0.36 11.78
CA ALA A 138 -8.81 0.17 12.53
C ALA A 138 -9.06 1.62 12.98
N SER A 139 -9.67 2.44 12.12
CA SER A 139 -10.07 3.82 12.46
C SER A 139 -11.15 3.84 13.55
N ARG A 140 -12.17 2.96 13.48
CA ARG A 140 -13.19 2.81 14.52
C ARG A 140 -12.55 2.53 15.88
N ALA A 141 -11.61 1.60 15.95
CA ALA A 141 -10.91 1.29 17.20
C ALA A 141 -10.16 2.50 17.78
N LEU A 142 -9.54 3.33 16.94
CA LEU A 142 -8.86 4.55 17.38
C LEU A 142 -9.83 5.67 17.83
N LEU A 143 -11.02 5.76 17.23
CA LEU A 143 -12.00 6.80 17.51
C LEU A 143 -12.95 6.46 18.66
N ALA A 144 -12.88 5.25 19.21
CA ALA A 144 -13.77 4.81 20.28
C ALA A 144 -13.75 5.77 21.47
N GLY A 145 -14.91 6.30 21.82
CA GLY A 145 -15.08 7.27 22.91
C GLY A 145 -14.55 8.69 22.63
N GLN A 146 -14.08 8.98 21.40
CA GLN A 146 -13.56 10.29 21.02
C GLN A 146 -14.49 11.10 20.12
N VAL A 147 -15.57 10.51 19.63
CA VAL A 147 -16.52 11.15 18.70
C VAL A 147 -17.94 10.83 19.16
N GLN A 148 -18.89 11.72 18.88
CA GLN A 148 -20.30 11.50 19.19
C GLN A 148 -20.83 10.24 18.46
N PRO A 149 -21.72 9.45 19.09
CA PRO A 149 -22.17 8.17 18.54
C PRO A 149 -22.83 8.27 17.16
N ASP A 150 -23.56 9.35 16.89
CA ASP A 150 -24.23 9.60 15.60
C ASP A 150 -23.27 10.01 14.47
N LEU A 151 -22.09 10.51 14.81
CA LEU A 151 -21.03 10.86 13.85
C LEU A 151 -19.96 9.76 13.70
N TYR A 152 -20.01 8.72 14.51
CA TYR A 152 -18.91 7.75 14.64
C TYR A 152 -18.56 7.04 13.32
N GLU A 153 -19.56 6.51 12.63
CA GLU A 153 -19.34 5.82 11.34
C GLU A 153 -18.81 6.78 10.27
N TRP A 154 -19.44 7.94 10.14
CA TRP A 154 -18.98 8.98 9.21
C TRP A 154 -17.55 9.42 9.50
N ALA A 155 -17.20 9.62 10.76
CA ALA A 155 -15.86 10.04 11.17
C ALA A 155 -14.81 8.95 10.86
N ALA A 156 -15.12 7.67 11.10
CA ALA A 156 -14.22 6.56 10.83
C ALA A 156 -13.86 6.47 9.34
N HIS A 157 -14.86 6.57 8.47
CA HIS A 157 -14.65 6.61 7.02
C HIS A 157 -13.90 7.87 6.58
N THR A 158 -14.28 9.04 7.10
CA THR A 158 -13.69 10.33 6.74
C THR A 158 -12.19 10.39 7.09
N ILE A 159 -11.78 9.86 8.24
CA ILE A 159 -10.36 9.84 8.63
C ILE A 159 -9.54 8.95 7.69
N VAL A 160 -10.05 7.77 7.31
CA VAL A 160 -9.37 6.90 6.34
C VAL A 160 -9.21 7.61 5.00
N ASP A 161 -10.28 8.20 4.47
CA ASP A 161 -10.24 8.92 3.20
C ASP A 161 -9.29 10.12 3.24
N TYR A 162 -9.33 10.90 4.32
CA TYR A 162 -8.41 12.02 4.53
C TYR A 162 -6.95 11.57 4.50
N LEU A 163 -6.59 10.55 5.28
CA LEU A 163 -5.22 10.10 5.38
C LEU A 163 -4.71 9.46 4.07
N VAL A 164 -5.53 8.63 3.42
CA VAL A 164 -5.19 8.04 2.12
C VAL A 164 -4.97 9.13 1.08
N GLN A 165 -5.91 10.10 0.98
CA GLN A 165 -5.78 11.17 -0.01
C GLN A 165 -4.60 12.10 0.31
N ALA A 166 -4.32 12.36 1.58
CA ALA A 166 -3.16 13.14 2.00
C ALA A 166 -1.85 12.45 1.56
N VAL A 167 -1.72 11.13 1.75
CA VAL A 167 -0.55 10.36 1.30
C VAL A 167 -0.43 10.37 -0.22
N LEU A 168 -1.52 10.13 -0.96
CA LEU A 168 -1.50 10.16 -2.42
C LEU A 168 -1.05 11.51 -2.96
N ASN A 169 -1.54 12.62 -2.38
CA ASN A 169 -1.09 13.96 -2.74
C ASN A 169 0.37 14.20 -2.36
N TRP A 170 0.82 13.65 -1.22
CA TRP A 170 2.21 13.78 -0.80
C TRP A 170 3.19 13.02 -1.71
N LEU A 171 2.79 11.85 -2.23
CA LEU A 171 3.59 11.13 -3.23
C LEU A 171 3.79 11.95 -4.50
N GLU A 172 2.79 12.75 -4.89
CA GLU A 172 2.79 13.54 -6.13
C GLU A 172 3.50 14.91 -5.94
N PHE A 173 3.22 15.62 -4.85
CA PHE A 173 3.66 17.01 -4.66
C PHE A 173 4.69 17.19 -3.54
N GLY A 174 4.87 16.19 -2.68
CA GLY A 174 5.74 16.26 -1.51
C GLY A 174 7.18 15.85 -1.80
N GLN A 175 8.06 16.17 -0.85
CA GLN A 175 9.46 15.81 -0.92
C GLN A 175 9.77 14.69 0.08
N ARG A 176 10.39 13.60 -0.38
CA ARG A 176 10.74 12.44 0.46
C ARG A 176 11.58 12.84 1.69
N ALA A 177 12.44 13.81 1.57
CA ALA A 177 13.25 14.30 2.70
C ALA A 177 12.42 14.93 3.84
N ARG A 178 11.14 15.26 3.58
CA ARG A 178 10.20 15.86 4.54
C ARG A 178 9.08 14.90 4.96
N ASP A 179 9.25 13.60 4.77
CA ASP A 179 8.22 12.60 5.09
C ASP A 179 7.81 12.62 6.58
N GLU A 180 8.76 12.84 7.51
CA GLU A 180 8.45 12.97 8.94
C GLU A 180 7.61 14.22 9.26
N GLU A 181 7.90 15.34 8.60
CA GLU A 181 7.09 16.55 8.73
C GLU A 181 5.66 16.32 8.20
N PHE A 182 5.53 15.65 7.06
CA PHE A 182 4.22 15.28 6.53
C PHE A 182 3.40 14.43 7.51
N VAL A 183 4.00 13.39 8.10
CA VAL A 183 3.31 12.56 9.11
C VAL A 183 2.78 13.43 10.25
N GLY A 184 3.57 14.39 10.73
CA GLY A 184 3.15 15.35 11.75
C GLY A 184 1.96 16.21 11.30
N LEU A 185 2.03 16.79 10.10
CA LEU A 185 0.98 17.64 9.53
C LEU A 185 -0.32 16.88 9.27
N ALA A 186 -0.25 15.69 8.65
CA ALA A 186 -1.41 14.87 8.39
C ALA A 186 -2.09 14.41 9.68
N THR A 187 -1.30 14.04 10.69
CA THR A 187 -1.81 13.68 12.03
C THR A 187 -2.47 14.86 12.73
N ALA A 188 -1.85 16.04 12.66
CA ALA A 188 -2.41 17.25 13.26
C ALA A 188 -3.75 17.63 12.62
N GLY A 189 -3.86 17.53 11.29
CA GLY A 189 -5.11 17.75 10.55
C GLY A 189 -6.21 16.78 10.96
N ALA A 190 -5.91 15.47 11.02
CA ALA A 190 -6.86 14.46 11.50
C ALA A 190 -7.35 14.76 12.93
N ARG A 191 -6.43 15.05 13.85
CA ARG A 191 -6.77 15.39 15.25
C ARG A 191 -7.59 16.69 15.36
N ALA A 192 -7.33 17.67 14.50
CA ALA A 192 -8.11 18.91 14.48
C ALA A 192 -9.56 18.65 14.05
N GLY A 193 -9.75 17.83 13.00
CA GLY A 193 -11.08 17.37 12.59
C GLY A 193 -11.81 16.63 13.70
N ILE A 194 -11.19 15.63 14.31
CA ILE A 194 -11.78 14.85 15.40
C ILE A 194 -12.22 15.79 16.55
N ARG A 195 -11.36 16.73 16.97
CA ARG A 195 -11.72 17.68 18.02
C ARG A 195 -12.94 18.55 17.66
N ALA A 196 -13.02 19.00 16.41
CA ALA A 196 -14.17 19.77 15.95
C ALA A 196 -15.48 18.96 16.00
N TRP A 197 -15.42 17.65 15.74
CA TRP A 197 -16.59 16.74 15.73
C TRP A 197 -17.03 16.31 17.14
N VAL A 198 -16.17 16.47 18.15
CA VAL A 198 -16.52 16.25 19.57
C VAL A 198 -17.26 17.46 20.15
N SER A 199 -16.96 18.66 19.65
CA SER A 199 -17.47 19.92 20.18
C SER A 199 -18.74 20.42 19.49
N ALA A 200 -19.17 19.75 18.44
CA ALA A 200 -20.39 20.08 17.71
C ALA A 200 -21.60 19.38 18.30
#